data_53196910beba45f3e890a27eb23b902a
#
_entry.id   53196910beba45f3e890a27eb23b902a
#
_cell.length_a   1.000
_cell.length_b   1.000
_cell.length_c   1.000
_cell.angle_alpha   90.00
_cell.angle_beta   90.00
_cell.angle_gamma   90.00
#
_symmetry.space_group_name_H-M   'P 1'
#
loop_
_entity.id
_entity.type
_entity.pdbx_description
1 polymer ?
#
loop_
_entity_poly.entity_id
_entity_poly.type
_entity_poly.pdbx_seq_one_letter_code
_entity_poly.pdbx_strand_id
1 'polypeptide(L)'
;MLYLVGENIDKARAHYLAETGKIVQLMRGIYVDSSDDIDAVVLRHAVRIARYLYKRAYLSSASAILLAPTPDGRLFISGPRSQRTRIRSLEIIQNAAPEHPSTATAVIKDSLGEFRTNVSSVRQRFLEAFRIRSEHASSLNDSMRAEIAVRLIDEYGDPKAAADAIWALARENEWYREGEKAERYLLKQPATTVTNEAALNFTVAWHGQPIGELDHDGFEWRWRPKKGFDLPLVRQTVPGSLPPFILSLLPEGWLGKVLKNPDERSTLCSGKRYMSNIAIAQSPKDIASLPSDVLISELSAHTVDGVFSGTYEGPGRDNIEQDFEQRLARLYAEADTPRLSGVQIKAPMFLDDKGKLQPATGKPFTHILKPAGTGGFQALPPIEFLALSLGRHAGFTVPEIALVSMPDGMPPALIVERFDIRTSPGDTRQLALEDFCSLLDLPPDAKYDGTIERIMRALRPLSTAPEEDLKTILQRALFAWLIADGDMHLKNMALLKIAEPDAARFDSVRVAPLYDAVTTRV
;
A
#
# COMPACT_ATOMS: atom_id res chain seq x y z
N MET A 1 -18.87 22.11 7.88
CA MET A 1 -18.41 23.15 6.92
C MET A 1 -17.19 23.87 7.47
N LEU A 2 -16.17 24.21 6.65
CA LEU A 2 -15.00 25.01 7.05
C LEU A 2 -15.31 26.51 6.95
N TYR A 3 -14.89 27.27 7.97
CA TYR A 3 -14.97 28.72 8.01
C TYR A 3 -13.58 29.33 8.21
N LEU A 4 -13.22 30.27 7.33
CA LEU A 4 -11.96 31.01 7.33
C LEU A 4 -12.26 32.50 7.47
N VAL A 5 -11.79 33.12 8.53
CA VAL A 5 -12.05 34.53 8.81
C VAL A 5 -11.39 35.42 7.76
N GLY A 6 -12.21 36.25 7.10
CA GLY A 6 -11.78 37.10 5.98
C GLY A 6 -11.83 36.44 4.61
N GLU A 7 -12.20 35.14 4.50
CA GLU A 7 -12.51 34.49 3.23
C GLU A 7 -14.01 34.22 3.08
N ASN A 8 -14.63 33.43 3.99
CA ASN A 8 -16.04 33.05 3.91
C ASN A 8 -16.86 33.34 5.16
N ILE A 9 -16.25 33.95 6.18
CA ILE A 9 -16.93 34.44 7.37
C ILE A 9 -16.22 35.71 7.90
N ASP A 10 -16.97 36.66 8.42
CA ASP A 10 -16.40 37.79 9.15
C ASP A 10 -16.07 37.45 10.61
N LYS A 11 -15.17 38.23 11.23
CA LYS A 11 -14.66 37.95 12.57
C LYS A 11 -15.74 38.01 13.65
N ALA A 12 -16.67 38.95 13.57
CA ALA A 12 -17.71 39.14 14.59
C ALA A 12 -18.70 37.96 14.57
N ARG A 13 -19.11 37.54 13.35
CA ARG A 13 -19.99 36.39 13.15
C ARG A 13 -19.35 35.08 13.57
N ALA A 14 -18.04 34.89 13.28
CA ALA A 14 -17.32 33.71 13.72
C ALA A 14 -17.27 33.60 15.25
N HIS A 15 -17.01 34.73 15.95
CA HIS A 15 -17.01 34.78 17.39
C HIS A 15 -18.39 34.44 17.98
N TYR A 16 -19.44 35.09 17.50
CA TYR A 16 -20.81 34.82 17.93
C TYR A 16 -21.20 33.33 17.75
N LEU A 17 -20.90 32.74 16.60
CA LEU A 17 -21.22 31.33 16.34
C LEU A 17 -20.41 30.37 17.22
N ALA A 18 -19.16 30.71 17.54
CA ALA A 18 -18.34 29.93 18.45
C ALA A 18 -18.86 30.02 19.89
N GLU A 19 -19.25 31.20 20.38
CA GLU A 19 -19.86 31.38 21.70
C GLU A 19 -21.19 30.63 21.85
N THR A 20 -21.95 30.55 20.76
CA THR A 20 -23.22 29.78 20.74
C THR A 20 -23.03 28.28 20.48
N GLY A 21 -21.79 27.80 20.40
CA GLY A 21 -21.47 26.37 20.22
C GLY A 21 -21.80 25.80 18.82
N LYS A 22 -22.13 26.66 17.85
CA LYS A 22 -22.45 26.23 16.48
C LYS A 22 -21.22 25.88 15.65
N ILE A 23 -20.09 26.52 15.95
CA ILE A 23 -18.80 26.22 15.30
C ILE A 23 -17.71 26.05 16.37
N VAL A 24 -16.72 25.23 16.05
CA VAL A 24 -15.55 24.96 16.92
C VAL A 24 -14.33 25.65 16.32
N GLN A 25 -13.62 26.40 17.15
CA GLN A 25 -12.34 27.02 16.76
C GLN A 25 -11.23 25.97 16.81
N LEU A 26 -10.56 25.74 15.67
CA LEU A 26 -9.40 24.86 15.56
C LEU A 26 -8.09 25.61 15.75
N MET A 27 -8.01 26.78 15.15
CA MET A 27 -6.91 27.74 15.25
C MET A 27 -7.45 29.17 15.09
N ARG A 28 -6.58 30.17 15.34
CA ARG A 28 -6.95 31.57 15.12
C ARG A 28 -7.41 31.79 13.68
N GLY A 29 -8.67 32.14 13.51
CA GLY A 29 -9.30 32.42 12.22
C GLY A 29 -9.79 31.19 11.44
N ILE A 30 -9.66 29.99 12.00
CA ILE A 30 -10.09 28.71 11.40
C ILE A 30 -11.13 28.05 12.30
N TYR A 31 -12.32 27.80 11.77
CA TYR A 31 -13.43 27.19 12.50
C TYR A 31 -14.09 26.12 11.62
N VAL A 32 -14.75 25.16 12.26
CA VAL A 32 -15.51 24.09 11.62
C VAL A 32 -16.87 23.99 12.31
N ASP A 33 -17.91 23.65 11.55
CA ASP A 33 -19.24 23.40 12.09
C ASP A 33 -19.19 22.30 13.14
N SER A 34 -19.84 22.53 14.29
CA SER A 34 -19.81 21.58 15.41
C SER A 34 -20.55 20.27 15.14
N SER A 35 -21.44 20.25 14.13
CA SER A 35 -22.19 19.06 13.70
C SER A 35 -21.44 18.19 12.69
N ASP A 36 -20.32 18.69 12.14
CA ASP A 36 -19.52 17.97 11.14
C ASP A 36 -18.49 17.03 11.77
N ASP A 37 -18.06 16.03 11.02
CA ASP A 37 -16.80 15.33 11.30
C ASP A 37 -15.63 16.29 11.05
N ILE A 38 -15.11 16.84 12.14
CA ILE A 38 -14.08 17.88 12.13
C ILE A 38 -12.82 17.39 11.41
N ASP A 39 -12.39 16.13 11.65
CA ASP A 39 -11.18 15.58 11.06
C ASP A 39 -11.33 15.38 9.53
N ALA A 40 -12.48 14.91 9.10
CA ALA A 40 -12.78 14.77 7.67
C ALA A 40 -12.83 16.14 6.96
N VAL A 41 -13.42 17.17 7.59
CA VAL A 41 -13.46 18.54 7.06
C VAL A 41 -12.07 19.12 6.94
N VAL A 42 -11.24 18.96 7.97
CA VAL A 42 -9.85 19.47 8.00
C VAL A 42 -9.00 18.84 6.90
N LEU A 43 -9.07 17.51 6.72
CA LEU A 43 -8.30 16.82 5.68
C LEU A 43 -8.78 17.17 4.27
N ARG A 44 -10.11 17.28 4.06
CA ARG A 44 -10.69 17.67 2.77
C ARG A 44 -10.25 19.06 2.32
N HIS A 45 -10.08 19.99 3.27
CA HIS A 45 -9.71 21.36 3.01
C HIS A 45 -8.25 21.70 3.35
N ALA A 46 -7.41 20.67 3.52
CA ALA A 46 -6.04 20.82 4.01
C ALA A 46 -5.20 21.84 3.21
N VAL A 47 -5.30 21.82 1.87
CA VAL A 47 -4.56 22.75 1.02
C VAL A 47 -5.07 24.18 1.17
N ARG A 48 -6.37 24.38 1.30
CA ARG A 48 -6.97 25.70 1.53
C ARG A 48 -6.55 26.26 2.90
N ILE A 49 -6.54 25.41 3.94
CA ILE A 49 -6.06 25.76 5.27
C ILE A 49 -4.58 26.15 5.24
N ALA A 50 -3.75 25.35 4.56
CA ALA A 50 -2.32 25.66 4.41
C ALA A 50 -2.09 27.00 3.69
N ARG A 51 -2.80 27.26 2.58
CA ARG A 51 -2.74 28.52 1.86
C ARG A 51 -3.19 29.71 2.72
N TYR A 52 -4.24 29.52 3.53
CA TYR A 52 -4.70 30.54 4.46
C TYR A 52 -3.66 30.90 5.51
N LEU A 53 -2.98 29.90 6.08
CA LEU A 53 -1.95 30.09 7.12
C LEU A 53 -0.61 30.56 6.53
N TYR A 54 -0.25 30.09 5.34
CA TYR A 54 1.09 30.23 4.77
C TYR A 54 1.06 30.85 3.37
N LYS A 55 0.71 32.12 3.29
CA LYS A 55 0.50 32.85 2.02
C LYS A 55 1.69 32.86 1.05
N ARG A 56 2.93 32.65 1.58
CA ARG A 56 4.17 32.64 0.78
C ARG A 56 4.72 31.24 0.56
N ALA A 57 4.02 30.20 0.99
CA ALA A 57 4.41 28.83 0.76
C ALA A 57 3.78 28.28 -0.52
N TYR A 58 4.39 27.22 -1.06
CA TYR A 58 3.89 26.43 -2.16
C TYR A 58 3.83 24.96 -1.77
N LEU A 59 2.96 24.17 -2.38
CA LEU A 59 2.95 22.72 -2.21
C LEU A 59 4.24 22.13 -2.78
N SER A 60 4.85 21.21 -2.05
CA SER A 60 6.12 20.59 -2.42
C SER A 60 6.05 19.06 -2.28
N SER A 61 7.00 18.38 -2.88
CA SER A 61 7.18 16.93 -2.77
C SER A 61 5.89 16.15 -3.08
N ALA A 62 5.49 15.16 -2.29
CA ALA A 62 4.27 14.38 -2.53
C ALA A 62 3.01 15.25 -2.62
N SER A 63 2.87 16.27 -1.76
CA SER A 63 1.67 17.12 -1.80
C SER A 63 1.54 17.99 -3.06
N ALA A 64 2.64 18.24 -3.76
CA ALA A 64 2.60 18.91 -5.06
C ALA A 64 2.13 17.98 -6.20
N ILE A 65 2.24 16.67 -6.03
CA ILE A 65 1.71 15.66 -6.95
C ILE A 65 0.23 15.43 -6.65
N LEU A 66 -0.07 15.13 -5.37
CA LEU A 66 -1.40 14.76 -4.91
C LEU A 66 -2.41 15.91 -4.94
N LEU A 67 -1.92 17.16 -4.89
CA LEU A 67 -2.73 18.36 -4.62
C LEU A 67 -3.59 18.21 -3.34
N ALA A 68 -3.11 17.40 -2.41
CA ALA A 68 -3.78 16.97 -1.18
C ALA A 68 -2.75 16.58 -0.12
N PRO A 69 -3.17 16.35 1.14
CA PRO A 69 -2.32 15.67 2.11
C PRO A 69 -2.10 14.20 1.72
N THR A 70 -1.02 13.61 2.20
CA THR A 70 -0.79 12.16 2.13
C THR A 70 -1.86 11.39 2.93
N PRO A 71 -2.06 10.10 2.68
CA PRO A 71 -3.10 9.30 3.36
C PRO A 71 -3.03 9.35 4.90
N ASP A 72 -1.84 9.52 5.47
CA ASP A 72 -1.63 9.70 6.91
C ASP A 72 -1.82 11.15 7.40
N GLY A 73 -2.40 12.02 6.58
CA GLY A 73 -2.77 13.39 6.95
C GLY A 73 -1.62 14.40 6.97
N ARG A 74 -0.45 14.10 6.35
CA ARG A 74 0.66 15.06 6.22
C ARG A 74 0.54 15.88 4.94
N LEU A 75 0.70 17.18 5.06
CA LEU A 75 0.75 18.12 3.93
C LEU A 75 2.13 18.76 3.86
N PHE A 76 2.84 18.53 2.77
CA PHE A 76 4.18 19.03 2.54
C PHE A 76 4.14 20.35 1.76
N ILE A 77 4.73 21.39 2.36
CA ILE A 77 4.86 22.72 1.76
C ILE A 77 6.30 23.22 1.91
N SER A 78 6.70 24.13 1.04
CA SER A 78 7.96 24.86 1.16
C SER A 78 7.70 26.37 1.23
N GLY A 79 8.43 27.06 2.09
CA GLY A 79 8.21 28.49 2.35
C GLY A 79 9.39 29.14 3.06
N PRO A 80 9.22 30.34 3.63
CA PRO A 80 10.34 31.14 4.15
C PRO A 80 11.14 30.50 5.28
N ARG A 81 10.57 29.52 5.99
CA ARG A 81 11.22 28.87 7.15
C ARG A 81 10.74 27.44 7.34
N SER A 82 11.52 26.62 8.04
CA SER A 82 11.09 25.29 8.45
C SER A 82 10.24 25.38 9.70
N GLN A 83 9.04 24.77 9.65
CA GLN A 83 8.13 24.71 10.80
C GLN A 83 7.11 23.58 10.61
N ARG A 84 6.47 23.18 11.70
CA ARG A 84 5.44 22.14 11.72
C ARG A 84 4.21 22.66 12.46
N THR A 85 3.05 22.43 11.89
CA THR A 85 1.76 22.82 12.46
C THR A 85 0.81 21.65 12.42
N ARG A 86 0.22 21.32 13.55
CA ARG A 86 -0.78 20.24 13.65
C ARG A 86 -2.15 20.86 13.93
N ILE A 87 -3.13 20.44 13.15
CA ILE A 87 -4.54 20.82 13.29
C ILE A 87 -5.34 19.52 13.21
N ARG A 88 -5.71 18.98 14.38
CA ARG A 88 -6.41 17.69 14.47
C ARG A 88 -5.61 16.58 13.75
N SER A 89 -6.23 15.90 12.79
CA SER A 89 -5.60 14.86 11.96
C SER A 89 -4.65 15.39 10.88
N LEU A 90 -4.66 16.71 10.58
CA LEU A 90 -3.79 17.32 9.59
C LEU A 90 -2.47 17.76 10.23
N GLU A 91 -1.35 17.37 9.63
CA GLU A 91 -0.02 17.84 9.96
C GLU A 91 0.62 18.54 8.76
N ILE A 92 0.77 19.87 8.86
CA ILE A 92 1.42 20.68 7.82
C ILE A 92 2.91 20.75 8.14
N ILE A 93 3.74 20.24 7.24
CA ILE A 93 5.19 20.20 7.37
C ILE A 93 5.78 21.18 6.35
N GLN A 94 6.34 22.27 6.85
CA GLN A 94 6.98 23.28 6.02
C GLN A 94 8.49 23.20 6.12
N ASN A 95 9.15 23.01 4.97
CA ASN A 95 10.60 23.19 4.85
C ASN A 95 10.94 24.59 4.34
N ALA A 96 12.14 25.06 4.66
CA ALA A 96 12.66 26.27 4.05
C ALA A 96 12.79 26.08 2.54
N ALA A 97 12.18 26.98 1.78
CA ALA A 97 12.31 27.02 0.34
C ALA A 97 13.73 27.47 -0.06
N PRO A 98 14.24 27.05 -1.22
CA PRO A 98 15.44 27.65 -1.78
C PRO A 98 15.19 29.11 -2.17
N GLU A 99 16.25 29.85 -2.43
CA GLU A 99 16.15 31.29 -2.74
C GLU A 99 15.39 31.53 -4.05
N HIS A 100 15.61 30.67 -5.05
CA HIS A 100 15.00 30.74 -6.38
C HIS A 100 14.19 29.48 -6.72
N PRO A 101 13.04 29.24 -6.02
CA PRO A 101 12.27 28.03 -6.24
C PRO A 101 11.58 28.04 -7.61
N SER A 102 11.72 26.97 -8.37
CA SER A 102 10.93 26.78 -9.59
C SER A 102 9.52 26.30 -9.23
N THR A 103 8.50 27.10 -9.51
CA THR A 103 7.11 26.79 -9.16
C THR A 103 6.19 26.87 -10.38
N ALA A 104 5.06 26.16 -10.31
CA ALA A 104 3.94 26.22 -11.22
C ALA A 104 2.67 26.57 -10.45
N THR A 105 1.58 26.89 -11.16
CA THR A 105 0.28 27.16 -10.54
C THR A 105 -0.66 26.00 -10.80
N ALA A 106 -1.25 25.45 -9.73
CA ALA A 106 -2.31 24.45 -9.81
C ALA A 106 -3.67 25.05 -9.44
N VAL A 107 -4.72 24.53 -10.03
CA VAL A 107 -6.12 24.87 -9.73
C VAL A 107 -6.71 23.74 -8.91
N ILE A 108 -7.25 24.06 -7.75
CA ILE A 108 -7.87 23.09 -6.83
C ILE A 108 -9.35 23.46 -6.66
N LYS A 109 -10.21 22.45 -6.68
CA LYS A 109 -11.64 22.59 -6.44
C LYS A 109 -12.03 21.79 -5.18
N ASP A 110 -12.66 22.47 -4.25
CA ASP A 110 -13.24 21.84 -3.06
C ASP A 110 -14.70 22.27 -2.85
N SER A 111 -15.34 21.89 -1.74
CA SER A 111 -16.74 22.25 -1.46
C SER A 111 -16.97 23.75 -1.23
N LEU A 112 -15.92 24.54 -1.03
CA LEU A 112 -15.97 26.00 -0.88
C LEU A 112 -15.71 26.76 -2.19
N GLY A 113 -15.47 26.03 -3.29
CA GLY A 113 -15.21 26.59 -4.61
C GLY A 113 -13.78 26.37 -5.09
N GLU A 114 -13.49 26.92 -6.28
CA GLU A 114 -12.19 26.82 -6.94
C GLU A 114 -11.20 27.86 -6.42
N PHE A 115 -9.93 27.48 -6.30
CA PHE A 115 -8.85 28.40 -5.94
C PHE A 115 -7.52 27.97 -6.58
N ARG A 116 -6.60 28.93 -6.71
CA ARG A 116 -5.26 28.69 -7.23
C ARG A 116 -4.25 28.61 -6.10
N THR A 117 -3.27 27.72 -6.25
CA THR A 117 -2.12 27.59 -5.34
C THR A 117 -0.85 27.35 -6.12
N ASN A 118 0.29 27.76 -5.58
CA ASN A 118 1.58 27.44 -6.16
C ASN A 118 2.02 26.05 -5.72
N VAL A 119 2.68 25.34 -6.64
CA VAL A 119 3.24 24.01 -6.44
C VAL A 119 4.67 23.99 -6.95
N SER A 120 5.53 23.12 -6.42
CA SER A 120 6.86 22.90 -7.01
C SER A 120 6.72 22.43 -8.46
N SER A 121 7.54 22.98 -9.37
CA SER A 121 7.61 22.49 -10.75
C SER A 121 8.15 21.05 -10.77
N VAL A 122 8.03 20.36 -11.90
CA VAL A 122 8.57 18.99 -12.08
C VAL A 122 10.06 18.96 -11.77
N ARG A 123 10.84 19.93 -12.26
CA ARG A 123 12.28 20.07 -12.00
C ARG A 123 12.59 20.29 -10.52
N GLN A 124 11.88 21.21 -9.89
CA GLN A 124 12.04 21.52 -8.45
C GLN A 124 11.73 20.29 -7.61
N ARG A 125 10.63 19.60 -7.91
CA ARG A 125 10.19 18.40 -7.22
C ARG A 125 11.19 17.25 -7.35
N PHE A 126 11.81 17.12 -8.53
CA PHE A 126 12.85 16.13 -8.73
C PHE A 126 14.06 16.38 -7.83
N LEU A 127 14.50 17.64 -7.69
CA LEU A 127 15.57 17.99 -6.75
C LEU A 127 15.17 17.78 -5.29
N GLU A 128 13.92 18.09 -4.93
CA GLU A 128 13.37 17.84 -3.59
C GLU A 128 13.45 16.35 -3.20
N ALA A 129 13.32 15.42 -4.16
CA ALA A 129 13.40 13.98 -3.94
C ALA A 129 14.78 13.49 -3.49
N PHE A 130 15.84 14.28 -3.66
CA PHE A 130 17.21 13.92 -3.28
C PHE A 130 17.73 14.66 -2.04
N ARG A 131 16.88 15.43 -1.37
CA ARG A 131 17.23 16.14 -0.13
C ARG A 131 17.63 15.14 0.98
N ILE A 132 18.75 15.39 1.63
CA ILE A 132 19.29 14.51 2.66
C ILE A 132 18.53 14.73 3.98
N ARG A 133 18.14 13.64 4.63
CA ARG A 133 17.43 13.63 5.93
C ARG A 133 16.18 14.51 5.95
N SER A 134 15.44 14.51 4.86
CA SER A 134 14.24 15.34 4.69
C SER A 134 13.00 14.46 4.58
N GLU A 135 12.00 14.72 5.42
CA GLU A 135 10.68 14.07 5.29
C GLU A 135 10.01 14.39 3.95
N HIS A 136 10.33 15.53 3.36
CA HIS A 136 9.90 15.89 2.01
C HIS A 136 10.45 14.92 0.98
N ALA A 137 11.74 14.58 1.06
CA ALA A 137 12.36 13.63 0.14
C ALA A 137 11.82 12.22 0.35
N SER A 138 11.60 11.79 1.60
CA SER A 138 11.03 10.46 1.90
C SER A 138 9.55 10.35 1.56
N SER A 139 8.84 11.45 1.38
CA SER A 139 7.46 11.43 0.89
C SER A 139 7.35 11.10 -0.61
N LEU A 140 8.43 11.24 -1.36
CA LEU A 140 8.55 10.88 -2.77
C LEU A 140 9.18 9.49 -2.86
N ASN A 141 8.38 8.49 -3.11
CA ASN A 141 8.84 7.11 -3.26
C ASN A 141 9.63 6.90 -4.57
N ASP A 142 10.22 5.71 -4.75
CA ASP A 142 11.05 5.42 -5.93
C ASP A 142 10.24 5.39 -7.23
N SER A 143 8.97 4.97 -7.18
CA SER A 143 8.06 5.03 -8.33
C SER A 143 7.79 6.48 -8.75
N MET A 144 7.47 7.36 -7.81
CA MET A 144 7.28 8.80 -8.08
C MET A 144 8.55 9.44 -8.64
N ARG A 145 9.74 9.07 -8.13
CA ARG A 145 11.02 9.56 -8.66
C ARG A 145 11.25 9.10 -10.09
N ALA A 146 11.00 7.81 -10.36
CA ALA A 146 11.14 7.25 -11.70
C ALA A 146 10.20 7.94 -12.69
N GLU A 147 8.94 8.15 -12.32
CA GLU A 147 7.95 8.84 -13.13
C GLU A 147 8.36 10.30 -13.42
N ILE A 148 8.82 11.04 -12.40
CA ILE A 148 9.33 12.41 -12.61
C ILE A 148 10.54 12.39 -13.55
N ALA A 149 11.44 11.41 -13.43
CA ALA A 149 12.60 11.28 -14.30
C ALA A 149 12.20 11.02 -15.75
N VAL A 150 11.24 10.13 -16.00
CA VAL A 150 10.69 9.86 -17.34
C VAL A 150 10.10 11.13 -17.95
N ARG A 151 9.27 11.87 -17.21
CA ARG A 151 8.70 13.14 -17.67
C ARG A 151 9.76 14.19 -18.02
N LEU A 152 10.83 14.26 -17.23
CA LEU A 152 11.95 15.17 -17.51
C LEU A 152 12.72 14.75 -18.76
N ILE A 153 12.98 13.45 -18.93
CA ILE A 153 13.65 12.93 -20.13
C ILE A 153 12.80 13.19 -21.38
N ASP A 154 11.49 13.00 -21.29
CA ASP A 154 10.57 13.29 -22.39
C ASP A 154 10.50 14.79 -22.71
N GLU A 155 10.42 15.65 -21.68
CA GLU A 155 10.41 17.12 -21.85
C GLU A 155 11.68 17.65 -22.53
N TYR A 156 12.85 17.07 -22.20
CA TYR A 156 14.16 17.54 -22.71
C TYR A 156 14.72 16.70 -23.85
N GLY A 157 14.08 15.58 -24.19
CA GLY A 157 14.41 14.71 -25.33
C GLY A 157 15.44 13.62 -25.04
N ASP A 158 16.30 13.79 -24.03
CA ASP A 158 17.28 12.77 -23.61
C ASP A 158 17.72 12.94 -22.14
N PRO A 159 18.27 11.88 -21.50
CA PRO A 159 18.67 11.91 -20.09
C PRO A 159 19.75 12.96 -19.77
N LYS A 160 20.63 13.29 -20.73
CA LYS A 160 21.71 14.25 -20.51
C LYS A 160 21.16 15.69 -20.54
N ALA A 161 20.30 16.01 -21.49
CA ALA A 161 19.66 17.32 -21.55
C ALA A 161 18.77 17.57 -20.31
N ALA A 162 18.05 16.54 -19.85
CA ALA A 162 17.30 16.59 -18.60
C ALA A 162 18.24 16.84 -17.39
N ALA A 163 19.37 16.12 -17.31
CA ALA A 163 20.36 16.31 -16.24
C ALA A 163 20.96 17.72 -16.26
N ASP A 164 21.30 18.25 -17.43
CA ASP A 164 21.82 19.62 -17.58
C ASP A 164 20.82 20.68 -17.09
N ALA A 165 19.51 20.49 -17.38
CA ALA A 165 18.44 21.37 -16.92
C ALA A 165 18.25 21.29 -15.40
N ILE A 166 18.36 20.11 -14.81
CA ILE A 166 18.34 19.90 -13.35
C ILE A 166 19.56 20.55 -12.68
N TRP A 167 20.74 20.41 -13.28
CA TRP A 167 21.96 21.04 -12.78
C TRP A 167 21.90 22.56 -12.81
N ALA A 168 21.28 23.16 -13.84
CA ALA A 168 21.09 24.60 -13.89
C ALA A 168 20.28 25.08 -12.67
N LEU A 169 19.13 24.44 -12.39
CA LEU A 169 18.30 24.76 -11.23
C LEU A 169 19.00 24.46 -9.90
N ALA A 170 19.76 23.37 -9.82
CA ALA A 170 20.52 23.00 -8.62
C ALA A 170 21.58 24.04 -8.28
N ARG A 171 22.24 24.63 -9.28
CA ARG A 171 23.22 25.72 -9.12
C ARG A 171 22.57 27.01 -8.66
N GLU A 172 21.44 27.39 -9.25
CA GLU A 172 20.66 28.56 -8.84
C GLU A 172 20.22 28.49 -7.37
N ASN A 173 19.95 27.29 -6.86
CA ASN A 173 19.49 27.03 -5.50
C ASN A 173 20.60 26.61 -4.54
N GLU A 174 21.85 26.54 -4.98
CA GLU A 174 23.02 26.05 -4.20
C GLU A 174 22.84 24.60 -3.69
N TRP A 175 22.04 23.78 -4.39
CA TRP A 175 21.73 22.39 -4.04
C TRP A 175 22.63 21.40 -4.80
N TYR A 176 23.93 21.60 -4.69
CA TYR A 176 24.95 20.85 -5.47
C TYR A 176 24.91 19.34 -5.22
N ARG A 177 24.70 18.91 -3.96
CA ARG A 177 24.62 17.49 -3.60
C ARG A 177 23.38 16.82 -4.14
N GLU A 178 22.27 17.52 -4.11
CA GLU A 178 21.01 17.10 -4.68
C GLU A 178 21.11 17.02 -6.21
N GLY A 179 21.72 18.01 -6.83
CA GLY A 179 21.99 18.04 -8.28
C GLY A 179 22.84 16.85 -8.73
N GLU A 180 23.93 16.55 -8.03
CA GLU A 180 24.78 15.39 -8.33
C GLU A 180 24.02 14.06 -8.27
N LYS A 181 23.18 13.88 -7.25
CA LYS A 181 22.37 12.66 -7.11
C LYS A 181 21.30 12.55 -8.18
N ALA A 182 20.64 13.67 -8.48
CA ALA A 182 19.60 13.75 -9.50
C ALA A 182 20.16 13.48 -10.90
N GLU A 183 21.33 14.06 -11.25
CA GLU A 183 22.05 13.78 -12.49
C GLU A 183 22.41 12.29 -12.60
N ARG A 184 23.04 11.73 -11.55
CA ARG A 184 23.42 10.32 -11.53
C ARG A 184 22.21 9.40 -11.68
N TYR A 185 21.05 9.80 -11.15
CA TYR A 185 19.81 9.07 -11.29
C TYR A 185 19.30 9.12 -12.75
N LEU A 186 19.26 10.31 -13.37
CA LEU A 186 18.82 10.49 -14.76
C LEU A 186 19.72 9.74 -15.76
N LEU A 187 21.05 9.84 -15.59
CA LEU A 187 22.01 9.19 -16.49
C LEU A 187 22.04 7.66 -16.37
N LYS A 188 21.50 7.09 -15.30
CA LYS A 188 21.31 5.64 -15.15
C LYS A 188 20.04 5.13 -15.81
N GLN A 189 19.08 6.00 -16.13
CA GLN A 189 17.90 5.61 -16.88
C GLN A 189 18.33 5.22 -18.29
N PRO A 190 17.82 4.10 -18.85
CA PRO A 190 18.10 3.79 -20.25
C PRO A 190 17.59 4.96 -21.09
N ALA A 191 18.37 5.34 -22.11
CA ALA A 191 17.90 6.27 -23.11
C ALA A 191 16.59 5.69 -23.67
N THR A 192 15.50 6.36 -23.38
CA THR A 192 14.18 5.88 -23.78
C THR A 192 14.10 6.05 -25.29
N THR A 193 14.51 5.02 -26.03
CA THR A 193 13.94 4.84 -27.36
C THR A 193 12.45 4.72 -27.09
N VAL A 194 11.70 5.73 -27.50
CA VAL A 194 10.23 5.70 -27.55
C VAL A 194 9.88 4.55 -28.50
N THR A 195 9.91 3.34 -27.97
CA THR A 195 9.14 2.26 -28.58
C THR A 195 7.71 2.69 -28.31
N ASN A 196 6.97 2.89 -29.38
CA ASN A 196 5.53 3.11 -29.40
C ASN A 196 4.90 1.80 -28.87
N GLU A 197 5.09 1.55 -27.54
CA GLU A 197 4.52 0.38 -26.89
C GLU A 197 3.01 0.58 -26.85
N ALA A 198 2.29 -0.37 -27.41
CA ALA A 198 0.85 -0.33 -27.53
C ALA A 198 0.20 0.04 -26.18
N ALA A 199 -0.74 0.97 -26.22
CA ALA A 199 -1.57 1.30 -25.07
C ALA A 199 -2.20 0.01 -24.52
N LEU A 200 -2.10 -0.17 -23.20
CA LEU A 200 -2.68 -1.32 -22.51
C LEU A 200 -3.98 -0.90 -21.84
N ASN A 201 -4.96 -1.77 -21.90
CA ASN A 201 -6.23 -1.60 -21.21
C ASN A 201 -6.54 -2.87 -20.44
N PHE A 202 -6.93 -2.72 -19.18
CA PHE A 202 -7.29 -3.81 -18.29
C PHE A 202 -8.65 -3.53 -17.66
N THR A 203 -9.48 -4.56 -17.61
CA THR A 203 -10.64 -4.58 -16.73
C THR A 203 -10.20 -5.03 -15.35
N VAL A 204 -10.54 -4.24 -14.34
CA VAL A 204 -10.37 -4.59 -12.93
C VAL A 204 -11.72 -5.01 -12.38
N ALA A 205 -11.77 -6.20 -11.80
CA ALA A 205 -12.99 -6.76 -11.23
C ALA A 205 -12.82 -7.09 -9.76
N TRP A 206 -13.93 -7.04 -9.03
CA TRP A 206 -14.07 -7.41 -7.65
C TRP A 206 -15.15 -8.46 -7.51
N HIS A 207 -14.84 -9.61 -6.92
CA HIS A 207 -15.73 -10.78 -6.93
C HIS A 207 -16.28 -11.13 -8.32
N GLY A 208 -15.43 -11.03 -9.36
CA GLY A 208 -15.83 -11.26 -10.74
C GLY A 208 -16.66 -10.13 -11.38
N GLN A 209 -17.05 -9.11 -10.64
CA GLN A 209 -17.81 -7.96 -11.15
C GLN A 209 -16.87 -6.80 -11.51
N PRO A 210 -16.91 -6.28 -12.76
CA PRO A 210 -16.09 -5.14 -13.15
C PRO A 210 -16.36 -3.90 -12.29
N ILE A 211 -15.31 -3.35 -11.69
CA ILE A 211 -15.33 -2.16 -10.84
C ILE A 211 -14.70 -0.93 -11.49
N GLY A 212 -13.97 -1.11 -12.57
CA GLY A 212 -13.35 -0.04 -13.32
C GLY A 212 -12.38 -0.54 -14.37
N GLU A 213 -11.74 0.41 -15.04
CA GLU A 213 -10.73 0.18 -16.06
C GLU A 213 -9.41 0.80 -15.65
N LEU A 214 -8.33 0.11 -15.95
CA LEU A 214 -6.96 0.55 -15.73
C LEU A 214 -6.25 0.63 -17.08
N ASP A 215 -5.88 1.83 -17.50
CA ASP A 215 -5.16 2.05 -18.75
C ASP A 215 -3.71 2.41 -18.50
N HIS A 216 -2.86 2.05 -19.47
CA HIS A 216 -1.48 2.54 -19.56
C HIS A 216 -1.25 3.05 -20.98
N ASP A 217 -0.91 4.32 -21.12
CA ASP A 217 -0.74 4.96 -22.44
C ASP A 217 0.68 4.85 -23.03
N GLY A 218 1.53 4.06 -22.39
CA GLY A 218 2.96 3.93 -22.68
C GLY A 218 3.82 4.60 -21.60
N PHE A 219 3.26 5.55 -20.84
CA PHE A 219 3.98 6.35 -19.83
C PHE A 219 3.31 6.32 -18.46
N GLU A 220 1.99 6.45 -18.41
CA GLU A 220 1.25 6.64 -17.17
C GLU A 220 0.12 5.65 -17.02
N TRP A 221 -0.10 5.23 -15.76
CA TRP A 221 -1.29 4.50 -15.36
C TRP A 221 -2.46 5.45 -15.11
N ARG A 222 -3.66 5.05 -15.56
CA ARG A 222 -4.89 5.80 -15.32
C ARG A 222 -5.99 4.87 -14.83
N TRP A 223 -6.44 5.09 -13.62
CA TRP A 223 -7.57 4.37 -13.04
C TRP A 223 -8.89 5.10 -13.32
N ARG A 224 -9.84 4.38 -13.87
CA ARG A 224 -11.21 4.88 -14.12
C ARG A 224 -12.20 3.98 -13.38
N PRO A 225 -12.70 4.37 -12.19
CA PRO A 225 -13.72 3.61 -11.48
C PRO A 225 -15.03 3.62 -12.25
N LYS A 226 -15.77 2.53 -12.17
CA LYS A 226 -17.12 2.41 -12.72
C LYS A 226 -18.03 3.43 -12.04
N LYS A 227 -18.91 4.07 -12.81
CA LYS A 227 -19.86 5.07 -12.28
C LYS A 227 -20.71 4.48 -11.14
N GLY A 228 -20.74 5.18 -10.01
CA GLY A 228 -21.46 4.74 -8.81
C GLY A 228 -20.66 3.80 -7.91
N PHE A 229 -19.43 3.43 -8.29
CA PHE A 229 -18.52 2.63 -7.48
C PHE A 229 -17.50 3.58 -6.80
N ASP A 230 -17.81 3.98 -5.58
CA ASP A 230 -16.97 4.87 -4.78
C ASP A 230 -16.53 4.17 -3.49
N LEU A 231 -15.52 3.31 -3.62
CA LEU A 231 -14.86 2.69 -2.47
C LEU A 231 -13.62 3.49 -2.10
N PRO A 232 -13.51 4.02 -0.87
CA PRO A 232 -12.40 4.86 -0.43
C PRO A 232 -11.01 4.22 -0.59
N LEU A 233 -10.96 2.90 -0.55
CA LEU A 233 -9.73 2.09 -0.62
C LEU A 233 -9.44 1.54 -2.03
N VAL A 234 -10.27 1.85 -3.03
CA VAL A 234 -10.10 1.44 -4.42
C VAL A 234 -9.93 2.69 -5.28
N ARG A 235 -8.79 3.36 -5.12
CA ARG A 235 -8.51 4.66 -5.77
C ARG A 235 -7.07 4.74 -6.24
N GLN A 236 -6.83 5.57 -7.23
CA GLN A 236 -5.50 6.02 -7.59
C GLN A 236 -5.16 7.25 -6.72
N THR A 237 -4.14 7.13 -5.89
CA THR A 237 -3.72 8.19 -4.98
C THR A 237 -2.73 9.13 -5.64
N VAL A 238 -1.88 8.60 -6.51
CA VAL A 238 -0.90 9.36 -7.29
C VAL A 238 -1.27 9.30 -8.76
N PRO A 239 -1.59 10.44 -9.40
CA PRO A 239 -1.83 10.47 -10.82
C PRO A 239 -0.64 9.92 -11.61
N GLY A 240 -0.88 9.05 -12.57
CA GLY A 240 0.14 8.43 -13.40
C GLY A 240 0.74 7.14 -12.84
N SER A 241 0.69 6.92 -11.55
CA SER A 241 1.20 5.69 -10.90
C SER A 241 0.13 4.61 -10.81
N LEU A 242 0.59 3.35 -10.70
CA LEU A 242 -0.31 2.24 -10.46
C LEU A 242 -1.07 2.43 -9.13
N PRO A 243 -2.39 2.21 -9.07
CA PRO A 243 -3.13 2.33 -7.81
C PRO A 243 -2.56 1.45 -6.71
N PRO A 244 -2.45 1.93 -5.45
CA PRO A 244 -1.84 1.17 -4.35
C PRO A 244 -2.49 -0.20 -4.12
N PHE A 245 -3.82 -0.30 -4.24
CA PHE A 245 -4.55 -1.56 -4.08
C PHE A 245 -4.22 -2.61 -5.16
N ILE A 246 -3.68 -2.19 -6.31
CA ILE A 246 -3.17 -3.07 -7.36
C ILE A 246 -1.67 -3.32 -7.15
N LEU A 247 -0.90 -2.27 -6.85
CA LEU A 247 0.54 -2.38 -6.60
C LEU A 247 0.86 -3.40 -5.50
N SER A 248 0.05 -3.44 -4.44
CA SER A 248 0.21 -4.39 -3.33
C SER A 248 0.05 -5.87 -3.73
N LEU A 249 -0.55 -6.15 -4.89
CA LEU A 249 -0.77 -7.50 -5.41
C LEU A 249 0.42 -8.02 -6.23
N LEU A 250 1.34 -7.15 -6.62
CA LEU A 250 2.46 -7.54 -7.48
C LEU A 250 3.50 -8.36 -6.71
N PRO A 251 4.19 -9.30 -7.39
CA PRO A 251 5.25 -10.09 -6.79
C PRO A 251 6.40 -9.24 -6.27
N GLU A 252 6.88 -9.54 -5.07
CA GLU A 252 8.02 -8.89 -4.45
C GLU A 252 8.95 -9.93 -3.78
N GLY A 253 10.08 -9.47 -3.26
CA GLY A 253 10.99 -10.29 -2.46
C GLY A 253 11.52 -11.51 -3.21
N TRP A 254 11.43 -12.70 -2.60
CA TRP A 254 11.90 -13.95 -3.21
C TRP A 254 11.18 -14.25 -4.53
N LEU A 255 9.85 -14.13 -4.57
CA LEU A 255 9.07 -14.41 -5.78
C LEU A 255 9.40 -13.42 -6.91
N GLY A 256 9.59 -12.15 -6.60
CA GLY A 256 10.04 -11.17 -7.57
C GLY A 256 11.37 -11.58 -8.22
N LYS A 257 12.36 -12.01 -7.42
CA LYS A 257 13.65 -12.51 -7.91
C LYS A 257 13.49 -13.75 -8.79
N VAL A 258 12.67 -14.72 -8.39
CA VAL A 258 12.39 -15.95 -9.16
C VAL A 258 11.78 -15.61 -10.51
N LEU A 259 10.88 -14.65 -10.56
CA LEU A 259 10.23 -14.17 -11.78
C LEU A 259 11.08 -13.14 -12.55
N LYS A 260 12.33 -12.90 -12.14
CA LYS A 260 13.28 -11.93 -12.73
C LYS A 260 12.82 -10.48 -12.61
N ASN A 261 12.12 -10.13 -11.53
CA ASN A 261 11.59 -8.79 -11.25
C ASN A 261 10.88 -8.17 -12.48
N PRO A 262 9.82 -8.79 -13.01
CA PRO A 262 9.12 -8.24 -14.15
C PRO A 262 8.54 -6.87 -13.78
N ASP A 263 8.55 -5.95 -14.74
CA ASP A 263 7.90 -4.66 -14.55
C ASP A 263 6.38 -4.80 -14.32
N GLU A 264 5.73 -3.74 -13.87
CA GLU A 264 4.30 -3.71 -13.57
C GLU A 264 3.46 -4.13 -14.77
N ARG A 265 3.78 -3.63 -15.96
CA ARG A 265 3.05 -3.91 -17.21
C ARG A 265 3.12 -5.38 -17.59
N SER A 266 4.33 -5.95 -17.62
CA SER A 266 4.57 -7.37 -17.91
C SER A 266 3.86 -8.27 -16.91
N THR A 267 3.84 -7.85 -15.63
CA THR A 267 3.17 -8.59 -14.56
C THR A 267 1.66 -8.62 -14.77
N LEU A 268 1.04 -7.48 -15.09
CA LEU A 268 -0.40 -7.39 -15.32
C LEU A 268 -0.82 -8.09 -16.63
N CYS A 269 -0.02 -7.98 -17.70
CA CYS A 269 -0.27 -8.70 -18.96
C CYS A 269 -0.23 -10.22 -18.81
N SER A 270 0.43 -10.75 -17.78
CA SER A 270 0.53 -12.20 -17.59
C SER A 270 -0.80 -12.87 -17.20
N GLY A 271 -1.84 -12.10 -16.88
CA GLY A 271 -3.19 -12.60 -16.57
C GLY A 271 -3.28 -13.56 -15.38
N LYS A 272 -2.29 -13.55 -14.48
CA LYS A 272 -2.19 -14.53 -13.39
C LYS A 272 -3.06 -14.16 -12.20
N ARG A 273 -3.40 -15.17 -11.40
CA ARG A 273 -4.18 -15.03 -10.17
C ARG A 273 -3.36 -14.30 -9.10
N TYR A 274 -4.00 -13.37 -8.41
CA TYR A 274 -3.43 -12.62 -7.29
C TYR A 274 -3.98 -13.11 -5.95
N MET A 275 -3.28 -12.80 -4.87
CA MET A 275 -3.73 -13.10 -3.51
C MET A 275 -4.73 -12.03 -3.03
N SER A 276 -5.85 -11.90 -3.75
CA SER A 276 -6.90 -10.94 -3.42
C SER A 276 -8.22 -11.33 -4.10
N ASN A 277 -9.30 -10.69 -3.71
CA ASN A 277 -10.58 -10.71 -4.43
C ASN A 277 -10.58 -9.83 -5.69
N ILE A 278 -9.48 -9.14 -5.97
CA ILE A 278 -9.28 -8.34 -7.18
C ILE A 278 -8.78 -9.25 -8.31
N ALA A 279 -9.45 -9.23 -9.45
CA ALA A 279 -9.00 -9.83 -10.70
C ALA A 279 -8.71 -8.73 -11.73
N ILE A 280 -7.65 -8.92 -12.51
CA ILE A 280 -7.22 -7.96 -13.54
C ILE A 280 -6.97 -8.73 -14.81
N ALA A 281 -7.63 -8.33 -15.89
CA ALA A 281 -7.49 -8.97 -17.19
C ALA A 281 -7.63 -7.95 -18.33
N GLN A 282 -6.99 -8.21 -19.48
CA GLN A 282 -7.11 -7.37 -20.68
C GLN A 282 -8.50 -7.43 -21.30
N SER A 283 -9.24 -8.50 -21.03
CA SER A 283 -10.64 -8.64 -21.46
C SER A 283 -11.52 -9.02 -20.27
N PRO A 284 -12.75 -8.47 -20.15
CA PRO A 284 -13.69 -8.89 -19.12
C PRO A 284 -14.02 -10.40 -19.16
N LYS A 285 -13.85 -11.03 -20.32
CA LYS A 285 -14.08 -12.48 -20.50
C LYS A 285 -13.01 -13.35 -19.85
N ASP A 286 -11.82 -12.77 -19.62
CA ASP A 286 -10.66 -13.47 -19.07
C ASP A 286 -10.57 -13.31 -17.55
N ILE A 287 -11.56 -12.64 -16.94
CA ILE A 287 -11.64 -12.51 -15.49
C ILE A 287 -11.89 -13.91 -14.91
N ALA A 288 -10.85 -14.43 -14.26
CA ALA A 288 -10.92 -15.75 -13.64
C ALA A 288 -11.97 -15.78 -12.53
N SER A 289 -12.96 -16.65 -12.63
CA SER A 289 -13.81 -17.03 -11.52
C SER A 289 -13.11 -18.10 -10.69
N LEU A 290 -13.18 -18.00 -9.36
CA LEU A 290 -12.76 -19.11 -8.49
C LEU A 290 -13.71 -20.30 -8.74
N PRO A 291 -13.19 -21.55 -8.77
CA PRO A 291 -14.05 -22.73 -8.80
C PRO A 291 -14.93 -22.71 -7.54
N SER A 292 -16.25 -22.55 -7.71
CA SER A 292 -17.22 -22.46 -6.62
C SER A 292 -17.63 -23.82 -6.03
N ASP A 293 -17.36 -24.90 -6.77
CA ASP A 293 -17.89 -26.24 -6.48
C ASP A 293 -16.90 -27.14 -5.71
N VAL A 294 -15.77 -26.61 -5.30
CA VAL A 294 -14.73 -27.40 -4.62
C VAL A 294 -14.96 -27.33 -3.12
N LEU A 295 -15.14 -28.49 -2.48
CA LEU A 295 -15.24 -28.59 -1.02
C LEU A 295 -13.88 -28.30 -0.39
N ILE A 296 -13.87 -27.31 0.49
CA ILE A 296 -12.70 -26.86 1.24
C ILE A 296 -12.81 -27.40 2.65
N SER A 297 -11.73 -27.92 3.21
CA SER A 297 -11.67 -28.34 4.61
C SER A 297 -11.01 -27.25 5.46
N GLU A 298 -11.49 -27.13 6.70
CA GLU A 298 -10.83 -26.32 7.72
C GLU A 298 -9.56 -27.02 8.22
N LEU A 299 -8.50 -26.27 8.47
CA LEU A 299 -7.23 -26.80 8.96
C LEU A 299 -7.40 -27.46 10.33
N SER A 300 -8.26 -26.91 11.16
CA SER A 300 -8.57 -27.44 12.51
C SER A 300 -9.07 -28.89 12.49
N ALA A 301 -9.83 -29.29 11.46
CA ALA A 301 -10.30 -30.68 11.31
C ALA A 301 -9.18 -31.70 11.04
N HIS A 302 -8.01 -31.21 10.60
CA HIS A 302 -6.84 -32.03 10.26
C HIS A 302 -5.60 -31.62 11.08
N THR A 303 -5.79 -31.13 12.30
CA THR A 303 -4.70 -30.73 13.20
C THR A 303 -4.86 -31.43 14.54
N VAL A 304 -3.79 -32.08 15.01
CA VAL A 304 -3.70 -32.71 16.34
C VAL A 304 -2.47 -32.16 17.05
N ASP A 305 -2.65 -31.58 18.23
CA ASP A 305 -1.59 -31.00 19.06
C ASP A 305 -0.67 -30.02 18.28
N GLY A 306 -1.28 -29.22 17.39
CA GLY A 306 -0.56 -28.25 16.57
C GLY A 306 0.19 -28.83 15.36
N VAL A 307 0.02 -30.13 15.08
CA VAL A 307 0.64 -30.81 13.94
C VAL A 307 -0.43 -31.21 12.95
N PHE A 308 -0.18 -30.94 11.68
CA PHE A 308 -1.04 -31.37 10.58
C PHE A 308 -1.05 -32.90 10.47
N SER A 309 -2.21 -33.50 10.59
CA SER A 309 -2.44 -34.96 10.58
C SER A 309 -2.89 -35.49 9.22
N GLY A 310 -3.13 -34.61 8.24
CA GLY A 310 -3.50 -35.00 6.88
C GLY A 310 -2.32 -35.43 6.01
N THR A 311 -2.53 -35.52 4.70
CA THR A 311 -1.52 -35.94 3.73
C THR A 311 -0.95 -34.72 3.00
N TYR A 312 0.37 -34.52 3.06
CA TYR A 312 1.07 -33.51 2.29
C TYR A 312 1.44 -34.05 0.90
N GLU A 313 0.94 -33.40 -0.14
CA GLU A 313 1.20 -33.75 -1.56
C GLU A 313 1.87 -32.57 -2.32
N GLY A 314 2.65 -31.75 -1.63
CA GLY A 314 3.37 -30.63 -2.20
C GLY A 314 4.80 -30.96 -2.65
N PRO A 315 5.57 -29.95 -3.07
CA PRO A 315 6.96 -30.11 -3.43
C PRO A 315 7.79 -30.69 -2.29
N GLY A 316 8.68 -31.64 -2.61
CA GLY A 316 9.68 -32.21 -1.71
C GLY A 316 11.10 -31.96 -2.23
N ARG A 317 12.08 -32.53 -1.54
CA ARG A 317 13.50 -32.42 -1.85
C ARG A 317 13.99 -33.77 -2.44
N ASP A 318 14.56 -33.75 -3.64
CA ASP A 318 15.23 -34.93 -4.22
C ASP A 318 16.75 -34.85 -3.94
N ASN A 319 17.15 -35.04 -2.72
CA ASN A 319 18.56 -35.18 -2.27
C ASN A 319 19.48 -33.94 -2.33
N ILE A 320 19.07 -32.76 -2.79
CA ILE A 320 19.91 -31.56 -2.84
C ILE A 320 19.11 -30.32 -2.39
N GLU A 321 19.65 -29.50 -1.47
CA GLU A 321 18.99 -28.32 -0.90
C GLU A 321 18.48 -27.29 -1.94
N GLN A 322 19.15 -27.18 -3.05
CA GLN A 322 18.77 -26.25 -4.13
C GLN A 322 17.53 -26.70 -4.92
N ASP A 323 17.13 -27.95 -4.82
CA ASP A 323 16.07 -28.52 -5.66
C ASP A 323 14.65 -28.13 -5.22
N PHE A 324 14.43 -27.90 -3.91
CA PHE A 324 13.12 -27.48 -3.40
C PHE A 324 12.72 -26.07 -3.89
N GLU A 325 13.63 -25.09 -3.79
CA GLU A 325 13.36 -23.73 -4.29
C GLU A 325 13.13 -23.70 -5.80
N GLN A 326 13.87 -24.49 -6.55
CA GLN A 326 13.67 -24.62 -8.00
C GLN A 326 12.33 -25.25 -8.36
N ARG A 327 11.90 -26.27 -7.62
CA ARG A 327 10.57 -26.88 -7.81
C ARG A 327 9.46 -25.92 -7.50
N LEU A 328 9.60 -25.16 -6.41
CA LEU A 328 8.66 -24.11 -6.06
C LEU A 328 8.65 -22.99 -7.11
N ALA A 329 9.80 -22.63 -7.66
CA ALA A 329 9.90 -21.67 -8.76
C ALA A 329 9.19 -22.16 -10.03
N ARG A 330 9.31 -23.45 -10.36
CA ARG A 330 8.56 -24.06 -11.49
C ARG A 330 7.06 -24.01 -11.25
N LEU A 331 6.62 -24.31 -10.02
CA LEU A 331 5.20 -24.19 -9.65
C LEU A 331 4.67 -22.77 -9.93
N TYR A 332 5.43 -21.74 -9.56
CA TYR A 332 5.06 -20.35 -9.84
C TYR A 332 5.16 -19.96 -11.31
N ALA A 333 5.86 -20.74 -12.13
CA ALA A 333 5.89 -20.52 -13.58
C ALA A 333 4.58 -20.98 -14.25
N GLU A 334 3.80 -21.88 -13.63
CA GLU A 334 2.51 -22.32 -14.13
C GLU A 334 1.47 -21.19 -14.06
N ALA A 335 0.65 -21.05 -15.12
CA ALA A 335 -0.26 -19.93 -15.31
C ALA A 335 -1.30 -19.80 -14.19
N ASP A 336 -1.81 -20.93 -13.69
CA ASP A 336 -2.91 -20.97 -12.72
C ASP A 336 -2.45 -21.02 -11.26
N THR A 337 -1.16 -20.85 -11.00
CA THR A 337 -0.62 -20.76 -9.64
C THR A 337 -0.76 -19.35 -9.10
N PRO A 338 -1.47 -19.15 -7.95
CA PRO A 338 -1.60 -17.84 -7.33
C PRO A 338 -0.25 -17.27 -6.91
N ARG A 339 -0.05 -15.97 -7.15
CA ARG A 339 1.16 -15.26 -6.74
C ARG A 339 1.03 -14.73 -5.32
N LEU A 340 2.07 -14.93 -4.54
CA LEU A 340 2.20 -14.48 -3.16
C LEU A 340 3.19 -13.33 -3.08
N SER A 341 2.84 -12.29 -2.35
CA SER A 341 3.76 -11.21 -1.98
C SER A 341 4.53 -11.58 -0.70
N GLY A 342 5.73 -11.07 -0.53
CA GLY A 342 6.55 -11.19 0.68
C GLY A 342 7.97 -11.70 0.43
N VAL A 343 8.84 -11.49 1.43
CA VAL A 343 10.27 -11.79 1.34
C VAL A 343 10.57 -13.28 1.58
N GLN A 344 9.82 -13.91 2.48
CA GLN A 344 9.97 -15.31 2.84
C GLN A 344 9.43 -16.22 1.74
N ILE A 345 10.05 -17.39 1.57
CA ILE A 345 9.55 -18.45 0.69
C ILE A 345 8.17 -18.90 1.17
N LYS A 346 7.21 -18.91 0.27
CA LYS A 346 5.82 -19.32 0.56
C LYS A 346 5.30 -20.15 -0.61
N ALA A 347 4.42 -21.11 -0.33
CA ALA A 347 3.71 -21.86 -1.37
C ALA A 347 2.20 -21.73 -1.20
N PRO A 348 1.44 -21.45 -2.27
CA PRO A 348 -0.01 -21.44 -2.23
C PRO A 348 -0.53 -22.88 -2.23
N MET A 349 -1.31 -23.23 -1.22
CA MET A 349 -1.82 -24.58 -1.01
C MET A 349 -3.34 -24.62 -0.99
N PHE A 350 -3.86 -25.78 -1.29
CA PHE A 350 -5.27 -26.16 -1.20
C PHE A 350 -5.40 -27.39 -0.28
N LEU A 351 -6.31 -27.32 0.69
CA LEU A 351 -6.67 -28.44 1.56
C LEU A 351 -8.05 -28.93 1.14
N ASP A 352 -8.13 -30.18 0.67
CA ASP A 352 -9.39 -30.79 0.27
C ASP A 352 -10.17 -31.41 1.44
N ASP A 353 -11.40 -31.86 1.19
CA ASP A 353 -12.28 -32.48 2.16
C ASP A 353 -11.76 -33.81 2.73
N LYS A 354 -10.77 -34.43 2.07
CA LYS A 354 -10.12 -35.68 2.49
C LYS A 354 -8.83 -35.45 3.30
N GLY A 355 -8.49 -34.20 3.60
CA GLY A 355 -7.29 -33.85 4.33
C GLY A 355 -6.00 -33.90 3.49
N LYS A 356 -6.10 -33.75 2.16
CA LYS A 356 -4.94 -33.66 1.30
C LYS A 356 -4.54 -32.21 1.09
N LEU A 357 -3.32 -31.89 1.48
CA LEU A 357 -2.70 -30.57 1.31
C LEU A 357 -1.83 -30.57 0.06
N GLN A 358 -2.23 -29.86 -0.98
CA GLN A 358 -1.64 -29.90 -2.32
C GLN A 358 -1.47 -28.48 -2.89
N PRO A 359 -0.61 -28.27 -3.91
CA PRO A 359 -0.47 -26.97 -4.56
C PRO A 359 -1.80 -26.44 -5.10
N ALA A 360 -2.01 -25.13 -4.99
CA ALA A 360 -3.25 -24.48 -5.42
C ALA A 360 -3.31 -24.19 -6.92
N THR A 361 -2.49 -24.83 -7.75
CA THR A 361 -2.51 -24.68 -9.21
C THR A 361 -3.85 -25.20 -9.77
N GLY A 362 -4.62 -24.31 -10.42
CA GLY A 362 -5.95 -24.65 -10.94
C GLY A 362 -6.99 -24.98 -9.87
N LYS A 363 -6.70 -24.72 -8.59
CA LYS A 363 -7.56 -25.01 -7.42
C LYS A 363 -7.76 -23.76 -6.58
N PRO A 364 -8.73 -23.76 -5.64
CA PRO A 364 -8.84 -22.70 -4.65
C PRO A 364 -7.53 -22.55 -3.84
N PHE A 365 -7.14 -21.32 -3.57
CA PHE A 365 -5.99 -21.04 -2.73
C PHE A 365 -6.46 -20.75 -1.30
N THR A 366 -6.36 -21.73 -0.43
CA THR A 366 -6.95 -21.71 0.92
C THR A 366 -5.93 -21.64 2.04
N HIS A 367 -4.69 -22.03 1.79
CA HIS A 367 -3.65 -22.15 2.80
C HIS A 367 -2.30 -21.63 2.27
N ILE A 368 -1.48 -21.11 3.16
CA ILE A 368 -0.11 -20.66 2.86
C ILE A 368 0.86 -21.60 3.58
N LEU A 369 1.68 -22.31 2.83
CA LEU A 369 2.79 -23.10 3.37
C LEU A 369 4.04 -22.21 3.44
N LYS A 370 4.68 -22.17 4.60
CA LYS A 370 5.94 -21.48 4.86
C LYS A 370 6.99 -22.52 5.22
N PRO A 371 7.80 -22.97 4.26
CA PRO A 371 8.88 -23.93 4.54
C PRO A 371 10.05 -23.28 5.24
N ALA A 372 10.91 -24.10 5.83
CA ALA A 372 12.20 -23.64 6.32
C ALA A 372 13.05 -23.08 5.16
N GLY A 373 13.69 -21.94 5.36
CA GLY A 373 14.61 -21.37 4.37
C GLY A 373 15.92 -22.13 4.29
N THR A 374 16.58 -22.10 3.14
CA THR A 374 17.90 -22.72 2.91
C THR A 374 19.06 -21.86 3.43
N GLY A 375 18.83 -20.59 3.72
CA GLY A 375 19.84 -19.57 4.07
C GLY A 375 20.10 -19.33 5.55
N GLY A 376 19.90 -20.31 6.45
CA GLY A 376 20.31 -20.21 7.87
C GLY A 376 19.19 -20.04 8.89
N PHE A 377 17.92 -19.90 8.49
CA PHE A 377 16.76 -19.75 9.38
C PHE A 377 15.85 -20.99 9.36
N GLN A 378 16.44 -22.18 9.57
CA GLN A 378 15.69 -23.45 9.52
C GLN A 378 14.63 -23.57 10.61
N ALA A 379 14.80 -22.89 11.74
CA ALA A 379 13.85 -22.88 12.85
C ALA A 379 12.72 -21.85 12.68
N LEU A 380 12.71 -21.06 11.62
CA LEU A 380 11.72 -19.98 11.44
C LEU A 380 10.26 -20.46 11.48
N PRO A 381 9.85 -21.55 10.78
CA PRO A 381 8.47 -22.02 10.84
C PRO A 381 7.98 -22.41 12.25
N PRO A 382 8.71 -23.23 13.05
CA PRO A 382 8.30 -23.52 14.43
C PRO A 382 8.35 -22.29 15.36
N ILE A 383 9.24 -21.32 15.12
CA ILE A 383 9.29 -20.08 15.90
C ILE A 383 8.07 -19.22 15.59
N GLU A 384 7.69 -19.07 14.33
CA GLU A 384 6.47 -18.34 13.94
C GLU A 384 5.21 -19.05 14.48
N PHE A 385 5.16 -20.40 14.43
CA PHE A 385 4.09 -21.18 15.05
C PHE A 385 3.95 -20.86 16.54
N LEU A 386 5.06 -20.82 17.27
CA LEU A 386 5.08 -20.50 18.69
C LEU A 386 4.64 -19.06 18.96
N ALA A 387 5.13 -18.08 18.19
CA ALA A 387 4.77 -16.69 18.35
C ALA A 387 3.27 -16.45 18.08
N LEU A 388 2.72 -17.05 17.03
CA LEU A 388 1.28 -16.98 16.74
C LEU A 388 0.44 -17.69 17.81
N SER A 389 0.90 -18.83 18.33
CA SER A 389 0.24 -19.52 19.46
C SER A 389 0.23 -18.67 20.72
N LEU A 390 1.35 -18.00 21.06
CA LEU A 390 1.41 -17.02 22.15
C LEU A 390 0.46 -15.85 21.93
N GLY A 391 0.39 -15.34 20.68
CA GLY A 391 -0.55 -14.29 20.30
C GLY A 391 -2.01 -14.69 20.56
N ARG A 392 -2.39 -15.93 20.19
CA ARG A 392 -3.72 -16.49 20.47
C ARG A 392 -3.99 -16.55 21.99
N HIS A 393 -3.04 -16.99 22.80
CA HIS A 393 -3.15 -16.98 24.26
C HIS A 393 -3.22 -15.58 24.88
N ALA A 394 -2.59 -14.59 24.23
CA ALA A 394 -2.68 -13.18 24.61
C ALA A 394 -4.01 -12.52 24.21
N GLY A 395 -4.91 -13.24 23.55
CA GLY A 395 -6.26 -12.78 23.18
C GLY A 395 -6.36 -12.17 21.79
N PHE A 396 -5.34 -12.29 20.93
CA PHE A 396 -5.47 -11.91 19.53
C PHE A 396 -6.26 -12.96 18.74
N THR A 397 -7.05 -12.50 17.79
CA THR A 397 -7.54 -13.35 16.72
C THR A 397 -6.35 -13.76 15.85
N VAL A 398 -6.12 -15.05 15.72
CA VAL A 398 -5.05 -15.66 14.93
C VAL A 398 -5.68 -16.67 13.98
N PRO A 399 -5.29 -16.74 12.70
CA PRO A 399 -5.77 -17.78 11.79
C PRO A 399 -5.40 -19.19 12.31
N GLU A 400 -6.05 -20.23 11.79
CA GLU A 400 -5.66 -21.59 12.12
C GLU A 400 -4.26 -21.88 11.54
N ILE A 401 -3.43 -22.52 12.36
CA ILE A 401 -2.04 -22.84 12.06
C ILE A 401 -1.68 -24.25 12.50
N ALA A 402 -0.80 -24.90 11.76
CA ALA A 402 -0.21 -26.18 12.16
C ALA A 402 1.20 -26.34 11.60
N LEU A 403 1.99 -27.21 12.21
CA LEU A 403 3.27 -27.67 11.67
C LEU A 403 3.04 -28.86 10.75
N VAL A 404 3.60 -28.82 9.55
CA VAL A 404 3.53 -29.87 8.54
C VAL A 404 4.85 -30.62 8.53
N SER A 405 4.79 -31.95 8.69
CA SER A 405 5.95 -32.83 8.47
C SER A 405 6.29 -32.84 6.97
N MET A 406 7.47 -32.34 6.65
CA MET A 406 7.92 -32.26 5.26
C MET A 406 8.62 -33.55 4.84
N PRO A 407 8.51 -33.95 3.53
CA PRO A 407 9.18 -35.12 3.00
C PRO A 407 10.72 -34.95 3.00
N ASP A 408 11.42 -36.06 2.73
CA ASP A 408 12.86 -36.12 2.44
C ASP A 408 13.77 -35.54 3.56
N GLY A 409 13.32 -35.65 4.81
CA GLY A 409 14.08 -35.16 5.98
C GLY A 409 14.18 -33.63 6.06
N MET A 410 13.34 -32.89 5.35
CA MET A 410 13.25 -31.45 5.48
C MET A 410 12.72 -31.04 6.85
N PRO A 411 13.15 -29.88 7.42
CA PRO A 411 12.55 -29.33 8.62
C PRO A 411 11.05 -29.12 8.44
N PRO A 412 10.24 -29.13 9.53
CA PRO A 412 8.82 -28.90 9.43
C PRO A 412 8.51 -27.53 8.87
N ALA A 413 7.46 -27.44 8.05
CA ALA A 413 6.92 -26.20 7.53
C ALA A 413 5.76 -25.72 8.41
N LEU A 414 5.50 -24.40 8.40
CA LEU A 414 4.28 -23.82 8.96
C LEU A 414 3.22 -23.77 7.87
N ILE A 415 2.02 -24.27 8.16
CA ILE A 415 0.82 -24.04 7.35
C ILE A 415 -0.08 -23.04 8.07
N VAL A 416 -0.58 -22.07 7.34
CA VAL A 416 -1.50 -21.03 7.81
C VAL A 416 -2.74 -21.04 6.96
N GLU A 417 -3.91 -21.18 7.58
CA GLU A 417 -5.20 -21.04 6.92
C GLU A 417 -5.46 -19.57 6.56
N ARG A 418 -5.96 -19.31 5.34
CA ARG A 418 -6.26 -17.96 4.91
C ARG A 418 -7.54 -17.45 5.56
N PHE A 419 -7.43 -16.37 6.33
CA PHE A 419 -8.55 -15.68 6.99
C PHE A 419 -9.33 -14.75 6.07
N ASP A 420 -8.80 -14.46 4.88
CA ASP A 420 -9.45 -13.64 3.86
C ASP A 420 -10.30 -14.47 2.86
N ILE A 421 -10.71 -15.66 3.28
CA ILE A 421 -11.66 -16.51 2.57
C ILE A 421 -12.86 -16.73 3.44
N ARG A 422 -14.05 -16.50 2.91
CA ARG A 422 -15.32 -16.88 3.53
C ARG A 422 -15.91 -18.04 2.75
N THR A 423 -16.21 -19.12 3.45
CA THR A 423 -16.86 -20.31 2.88
C THR A 423 -18.28 -20.39 3.39
N SER A 424 -19.23 -20.50 2.49
CA SER A 424 -20.63 -20.81 2.74
C SER A 424 -21.06 -21.95 1.81
N PRO A 425 -22.09 -22.74 2.11
CA PRO A 425 -22.56 -23.78 1.22
C PRO A 425 -22.84 -23.24 -0.19
N GLY A 426 -22.06 -23.70 -1.18
CA GLY A 426 -22.17 -23.27 -2.59
C GLY A 426 -21.55 -21.90 -2.91
N ASP A 427 -20.83 -21.26 -1.97
CA ASP A 427 -20.24 -19.95 -2.20
C ASP A 427 -18.92 -19.78 -1.42
N THR A 428 -17.83 -19.74 -2.14
CA THR A 428 -16.49 -19.46 -1.60
C THR A 428 -15.99 -18.14 -2.15
N ARG A 429 -15.78 -17.17 -1.25
CA ARG A 429 -15.40 -15.81 -1.61
C ARG A 429 -14.05 -15.43 -0.99
N GLN A 430 -13.21 -14.78 -1.77
CA GLN A 430 -12.07 -14.04 -1.24
C GLN A 430 -12.53 -12.67 -0.74
N LEU A 431 -12.09 -12.30 0.45
CA LEU A 431 -12.31 -10.98 1.02
C LEU A 431 -11.20 -10.03 0.59
N ALA A 432 -11.48 -8.75 0.58
CA ALA A 432 -10.48 -7.73 0.29
C ALA A 432 -9.55 -7.54 1.50
N LEU A 433 -8.25 -7.70 1.27
CA LEU A 433 -7.20 -7.46 2.25
C LEU A 433 -6.26 -6.40 1.70
N GLU A 434 -5.90 -5.41 2.52
CA GLU A 434 -4.96 -4.37 2.12
C GLU A 434 -4.02 -4.00 3.27
N ASP A 435 -2.72 -4.11 3.04
CA ASP A 435 -1.71 -3.81 4.05
C ASP A 435 -1.51 -2.30 4.25
N PHE A 436 -0.92 -1.90 5.38
CA PHE A 436 -0.70 -0.49 5.68
C PHE A 436 0.39 0.17 4.82
N CYS A 437 1.23 -0.59 4.13
CA CYS A 437 2.15 -0.03 3.14
C CYS A 437 1.37 0.55 1.96
N SER A 438 0.41 -0.23 1.42
CA SER A 438 -0.53 0.23 0.39
C SER A 438 -1.42 1.37 0.87
N LEU A 439 -2.02 1.23 2.08
CA LEU A 439 -2.90 2.25 2.66
C LEU A 439 -2.22 3.61 2.90
N LEU A 440 -0.91 3.62 3.14
CA LEU A 440 -0.08 4.82 3.31
C LEU A 440 0.54 5.30 1.99
N ASP A 441 0.24 4.63 0.87
CA ASP A 441 0.81 4.91 -0.44
C ASP A 441 2.35 4.86 -0.44
N LEU A 442 2.88 3.82 0.21
CA LEU A 442 4.30 3.57 0.28
C LEU A 442 4.68 2.39 -0.60
N PRO A 443 5.82 2.45 -1.29
CA PRO A 443 6.31 1.31 -2.05
C PRO A 443 6.71 0.17 -1.11
N PRO A 444 6.74 -1.08 -1.58
CA PRO A 444 7.12 -2.25 -0.77
C PRO A 444 8.47 -2.10 -0.05
N ASP A 445 9.43 -1.41 -0.65
CA ASP A 445 10.76 -1.17 -0.06
C ASP A 445 10.74 -0.25 1.16
N ALA A 446 9.70 0.60 1.28
CA ALA A 446 9.51 1.50 2.42
C ALA A 446 8.68 0.87 3.56
N LYS A 447 8.49 -0.44 3.55
CA LYS A 447 7.67 -1.14 4.55
C LYS A 447 8.11 -0.93 6.01
N TYR A 448 9.38 -0.61 6.26
CA TYR A 448 9.93 -0.28 7.58
C TYR A 448 9.86 1.20 7.96
N ASP A 449 9.43 2.08 7.05
CA ASP A 449 9.35 3.53 7.26
C ASP A 449 8.06 3.97 8.00
N GLY A 450 7.26 3.00 8.46
CA GLY A 450 6.03 3.22 9.21
C GLY A 450 6.28 3.49 10.69
N THR A 451 5.35 4.23 11.32
CA THR A 451 5.24 4.32 12.77
C THR A 451 3.82 3.95 13.20
N ILE A 452 3.68 3.53 14.46
CA ILE A 452 2.36 3.18 15.01
C ILE A 452 1.39 4.36 14.92
N GLU A 453 1.87 5.58 15.15
CA GLU A 453 1.05 6.80 15.06
C GLU A 453 0.56 7.06 13.63
N ARG A 454 1.38 6.79 12.61
CA ARG A 454 0.97 6.91 11.20
C ARG A 454 -0.10 5.88 10.86
N ILE A 455 0.09 4.63 11.29
CA ILE A 455 -0.89 3.55 11.10
C ILE A 455 -2.22 3.92 11.76
N MET A 456 -2.20 4.34 13.03
CA MET A 456 -3.40 4.71 13.76
C MET A 456 -4.13 5.90 13.12
N ARG A 457 -3.39 6.87 12.60
CA ARG A 457 -3.97 8.04 11.91
C ARG A 457 -4.64 7.65 10.59
N ALA A 458 -4.02 6.75 9.82
CA ALA A 458 -4.60 6.24 8.58
C ALA A 458 -5.81 5.33 8.83
N LEU A 459 -5.74 4.50 9.88
CA LEU A 459 -6.79 3.56 10.27
C LEU A 459 -8.10 4.26 10.69
N ARG A 460 -8.00 5.32 11.47
CA ARG A 460 -9.15 5.96 12.13
C ARG A 460 -10.31 6.31 11.19
N PRO A 461 -10.08 6.96 10.03
CA PRO A 461 -11.16 7.30 9.10
C PRO A 461 -11.65 6.11 8.26
N LEU A 462 -10.97 4.97 8.27
CA LEU A 462 -11.26 3.82 7.41
C LEU A 462 -11.98 2.70 8.15
N SER A 463 -11.69 2.52 9.45
CA SER A 463 -12.28 1.45 10.25
C SER A 463 -13.76 1.71 10.57
N THR A 464 -14.55 0.64 10.55
CA THR A 464 -15.94 0.66 11.00
C THR A 464 -16.09 0.56 12.53
N ALA A 465 -14.99 0.22 13.25
CA ALA A 465 -14.91 0.24 14.71
C ALA A 465 -13.56 0.82 15.18
N PRO A 466 -13.30 2.12 14.96
CA PRO A 466 -11.98 2.72 15.08
C PRO A 466 -11.38 2.60 16.48
N GLU A 467 -12.15 2.75 17.56
CA GLU A 467 -11.58 2.68 18.92
C GLU A 467 -11.08 1.27 19.28
N GLU A 468 -11.80 0.22 18.86
CA GLU A 468 -11.37 -1.17 19.05
C GLU A 468 -10.13 -1.49 18.23
N ASP A 469 -10.11 -1.05 16.98
CA ASP A 469 -9.00 -1.31 16.06
C ASP A 469 -7.74 -0.54 16.45
N LEU A 470 -7.86 0.70 16.92
CA LEU A 470 -6.74 1.47 17.49
C LEU A 470 -6.14 0.76 18.71
N LYS A 471 -6.99 0.23 19.59
CA LYS A 471 -6.54 -0.59 20.73
C LYS A 471 -5.80 -1.84 20.24
N THR A 472 -6.32 -2.53 19.23
CA THR A 472 -5.69 -3.71 18.65
C THR A 472 -4.31 -3.39 18.07
N ILE A 473 -4.14 -2.28 17.37
CA ILE A 473 -2.83 -1.85 16.83
C ILE A 473 -1.83 -1.60 17.96
N LEU A 474 -2.23 -0.91 19.04
CA LEU A 474 -1.36 -0.68 20.20
C LEU A 474 -0.98 -1.99 20.88
N GLN A 475 -1.93 -2.90 21.05
CA GLN A 475 -1.67 -4.23 21.64
C GLN A 475 -0.71 -5.04 20.78
N ARG A 476 -0.82 -5.00 19.44
CA ARG A 476 0.12 -5.65 18.52
C ARG A 476 1.52 -5.08 18.62
N ALA A 477 1.66 -3.76 18.69
CA ALA A 477 2.96 -3.11 18.87
C ALA A 477 3.63 -3.54 20.18
N LEU A 478 2.85 -3.61 21.28
CA LEU A 478 3.34 -4.09 22.56
C LEU A 478 3.71 -5.57 22.50
N PHE A 479 2.89 -6.40 21.87
CA PHE A 479 3.16 -7.83 21.69
C PHE A 479 4.45 -8.06 20.89
N ALA A 480 4.61 -7.39 19.76
CA ALA A 480 5.82 -7.45 18.94
C ALA A 480 7.06 -7.06 19.74
N TRP A 481 6.98 -6.00 20.55
CA TRP A 481 8.07 -5.62 21.44
C TRP A 481 8.39 -6.70 22.48
N LEU A 482 7.38 -7.31 23.10
CA LEU A 482 7.54 -8.36 24.12
C LEU A 482 8.19 -9.62 23.56
N ILE A 483 7.83 -10.04 22.36
CA ILE A 483 8.42 -11.22 21.69
C ILE A 483 9.71 -10.89 20.92
N ALA A 484 10.18 -9.64 20.98
CA ALA A 484 11.32 -9.15 20.19
C ALA A 484 11.16 -9.41 18.67
N ASP A 485 9.98 -9.10 18.13
CA ASP A 485 9.70 -9.17 16.70
C ASP A 485 10.37 -7.98 15.99
N GLY A 486 11.54 -8.22 15.41
CA GLY A 486 12.28 -7.22 14.65
C GLY A 486 11.86 -7.14 13.18
N ASP A 487 10.94 -7.99 12.73
CA ASP A 487 10.38 -7.96 11.37
C ASP A 487 8.96 -7.38 11.32
N MET A 488 8.48 -6.81 12.42
CA MET A 488 7.21 -6.11 12.41
C MET A 488 7.26 -4.86 11.52
N HIS A 489 6.54 -4.85 10.43
CA HIS A 489 6.49 -3.75 9.46
C HIS A 489 5.08 -3.53 8.92
N LEU A 490 4.90 -2.49 8.07
CA LEU A 490 3.60 -2.07 7.53
C LEU A 490 2.84 -3.17 6.79
N LYS A 491 3.53 -4.12 6.15
CA LYS A 491 2.90 -5.23 5.43
C LYS A 491 2.45 -6.39 6.33
N ASN A 492 2.89 -6.42 7.59
CA ASN A 492 2.44 -7.40 8.60
C ASN A 492 1.18 -6.96 9.34
N MET A 493 0.64 -5.82 8.96
CA MET A 493 -0.63 -5.30 9.44
C MET A 493 -1.49 -4.91 8.25
N ALA A 494 -2.77 -5.28 8.27
CA ALA A 494 -3.68 -5.05 7.17
C ALA A 494 -5.11 -4.74 7.66
N LEU A 495 -5.92 -4.20 6.77
CA LEU A 495 -7.36 -4.09 6.92
C LEU A 495 -8.06 -5.19 6.12
N LEU A 496 -8.91 -5.96 6.80
CA LEU A 496 -9.85 -6.88 6.18
C LEU A 496 -11.14 -6.12 5.88
N LYS A 497 -11.55 -6.14 4.62
CA LYS A 497 -12.67 -5.37 4.09
C LYS A 497 -13.74 -6.34 3.61
N ILE A 498 -14.92 -6.26 4.18
CA ILE A 498 -16.03 -7.18 3.90
C ILE A 498 -17.16 -6.39 3.24
N ALA A 499 -17.67 -6.91 2.14
CA ALA A 499 -18.87 -6.41 1.49
C ALA A 499 -19.54 -7.54 0.68
N GLU A 500 -20.80 -7.38 0.36
CA GLU A 500 -21.46 -8.23 -0.62
C GLU A 500 -20.92 -7.94 -2.03
N PRO A 501 -20.97 -8.90 -2.97
CA PRO A 501 -20.35 -8.76 -4.29
C PRO A 501 -20.85 -7.58 -5.13
N ASP A 502 -22.10 -7.17 -4.93
CA ASP A 502 -22.77 -6.07 -5.63
C ASP A 502 -22.79 -4.76 -4.83
N ALA A 503 -22.20 -4.75 -3.63
CA ALA A 503 -22.19 -3.58 -2.77
C ALA A 503 -21.30 -2.48 -3.32
N ALA A 504 -21.77 -1.24 -3.25
CA ALA A 504 -21.02 -0.05 -3.64
C ALA A 504 -20.03 0.44 -2.55
N ARG A 505 -20.07 -0.19 -1.36
CA ARG A 505 -19.21 0.15 -0.22
C ARG A 505 -18.96 -1.07 0.64
N PHE A 506 -17.92 -1.01 1.47
CA PHE A 506 -17.66 -2.05 2.47
C PHE A 506 -18.63 -1.94 3.65
N ASP A 507 -19.18 -3.07 4.07
CA ASP A 507 -20.03 -3.18 5.27
C ASP A 507 -19.17 -3.21 6.54
N SER A 508 -17.97 -3.80 6.45
CA SER A 508 -17.03 -3.89 7.54
C SER A 508 -15.59 -3.67 7.04
N VAL A 509 -14.88 -2.80 7.72
CA VAL A 509 -13.44 -2.56 7.54
C VAL A 509 -12.80 -2.64 8.92
N ARG A 510 -12.03 -3.69 9.18
CA ARG A 510 -11.43 -3.99 10.48
C ARG A 510 -9.97 -4.40 10.35
N VAL A 511 -9.22 -4.22 11.41
CA VAL A 511 -7.85 -4.78 11.47
C VAL A 511 -7.92 -6.30 11.30
N ALA A 512 -7.12 -6.82 10.36
CA ALA A 512 -7.05 -8.25 10.06
C ALA A 512 -6.55 -9.07 11.28
N PRO A 513 -6.73 -10.39 11.37
CA PRO A 513 -6.11 -11.24 12.38
C PRO A 513 -4.60 -11.06 12.49
N LEU A 514 -3.98 -11.43 13.61
CA LEU A 514 -2.53 -11.43 13.78
C LEU A 514 -1.91 -12.50 12.88
N TYR A 515 -0.98 -12.11 12.02
CA TYR A 515 -0.22 -12.99 11.12
C TYR A 515 1.23 -12.50 10.99
N ASP A 516 2.11 -13.34 10.48
CA ASP A 516 3.55 -13.04 10.25
C ASP A 516 4.26 -12.47 11.50
N ALA A 517 3.92 -12.97 12.70
CA ALA A 517 4.58 -12.58 13.95
C ALA A 517 5.73 -13.55 14.27
N VAL A 518 6.94 -13.04 14.44
CA VAL A 518 8.13 -13.87 14.65
C VAL A 518 9.17 -13.17 15.53
N THR A 519 9.78 -13.88 16.48
CA THR A 519 10.95 -13.33 17.17
C THR A 519 12.18 -13.38 16.27
N THR A 520 12.94 -12.29 16.24
CA THR A 520 14.20 -12.20 15.48
C THR A 520 15.44 -12.37 16.36
N ARG A 521 15.25 -12.61 17.64
CA ARG A 521 16.33 -12.94 18.61
C ARG A 521 16.41 -14.45 18.83
N VAL A 522 16.94 -15.15 17.85
CA VAL A 522 17.20 -16.59 17.94
C VAL A 522 18.70 -16.86 17.81
#